data_df42ca1c28e2bbca0a205f0a4e3796c6
#
_entry.id   df42ca1c28e2bbca0a205f0a4e3796c6
#
_cell.length_a   1.000
_cell.length_b   1.000
_cell.length_c   1.000
_cell.angle_alpha   90.00
_cell.angle_beta   90.00
_cell.angle_gamma   90.00
#
_symmetry.space_group_name_H-M   'P 1'
#
loop_
_entity.id
_entity.type
_entity.pdbx_description
1 polymer ?
#
loop_
_entity_poly.entity_id
_entity_poly.type
_entity_poly.pdbx_seq_one_letter_code
_entity_poly.pdbx_strand_id
1 'polypeptide(L)'
;MPKSNSRALKLAGLTVAGIGLSHFTSPQLFDGITKSAFPRNTRQRVYIHGGVETALGLGLSARQTRPLAAVGTIGYLAYLAGNAARNR
;
A
#
# COMPACT_ATOMS: atom_id res chain seq x y z
N MET A 1 -9.51 -22.20 -5.27
CA MET A 1 -9.62 -21.47 -3.99
C MET A 1 -11.07 -21.44 -3.55
N PRO A 2 -11.37 -21.74 -2.29
CA PRO A 2 -12.75 -21.66 -1.81
C PRO A 2 -13.31 -20.25 -1.98
N LYS A 3 -14.63 -20.15 -2.22
CA LYS A 3 -15.28 -18.87 -2.41
C LYS A 3 -15.09 -17.92 -1.23
N SER A 4 -15.13 -18.45 0.01
CA SER A 4 -14.95 -17.64 1.21
C SER A 4 -13.57 -16.99 1.27
N ASN A 5 -12.50 -17.74 0.89
CA ASN A 5 -11.16 -17.19 0.87
C ASN A 5 -10.99 -16.16 -0.24
N SER A 6 -11.60 -16.41 -1.41
CA SER A 6 -11.56 -15.46 -2.51
C SER A 6 -12.27 -14.16 -2.15
N ARG A 7 -13.40 -14.26 -1.43
CA ARG A 7 -14.14 -13.09 -0.96
C ARG A 7 -13.33 -12.30 0.08
N ALA A 8 -12.66 -13.00 1.01
CA ALA A 8 -11.83 -12.37 2.02
C ALA A 8 -10.65 -11.64 1.38
N LEU A 9 -10.01 -12.25 0.39
CA LEU A 9 -8.90 -11.64 -0.33
C LEU A 9 -9.35 -10.41 -1.12
N LYS A 10 -10.54 -10.48 -1.72
CA LYS A 10 -11.11 -9.33 -2.42
C LYS A 10 -11.34 -8.17 -1.46
N LEU A 11 -11.93 -8.45 -0.30
CA LEU A 11 -12.18 -7.42 0.70
C LEU A 11 -10.87 -6.84 1.25
N ALA A 12 -9.86 -7.69 1.48
CA ALA A 12 -8.55 -7.23 1.92
C ALA A 12 -7.93 -6.30 0.89
N GLY A 13 -7.99 -6.67 -0.40
CA GLY A 13 -7.46 -5.84 -1.48
C GLY A 13 -8.18 -4.50 -1.56
N LEU A 14 -9.51 -4.50 -1.46
CA LEU A 14 -10.29 -3.27 -1.49
C LEU A 14 -10.00 -2.38 -0.28
N THR A 15 -9.73 -2.99 0.89
CA THR A 15 -9.34 -2.24 2.08
C THR A 15 -8.00 -1.55 1.86
N VAL A 16 -7.02 -2.26 1.31
CA VAL A 16 -5.71 -1.67 0.99
C VAL A 16 -5.88 -0.53 0.00
N ALA A 17 -6.71 -0.72 -1.04
CA ALA A 17 -6.97 0.34 -2.02
C ALA A 17 -7.61 1.56 -1.36
N GLY A 18 -8.55 1.36 -0.43
CA GLY A 18 -9.17 2.46 0.31
C GLY A 18 -8.16 3.22 1.16
N ILE A 19 -7.25 2.50 1.82
CA ILE A 19 -6.17 3.12 2.59
C ILE A 19 -5.27 3.93 1.64
N GLY A 20 -4.94 3.37 0.47
CA GLY A 20 -4.16 4.07 -0.53
C GLY A 20 -4.83 5.38 -0.95
N LEU A 21 -6.13 5.33 -1.25
CA LEU A 21 -6.89 6.53 -1.63
C LEU A 21 -6.92 7.57 -0.53
N SER A 22 -6.95 7.15 0.75
CA SER A 22 -6.98 8.09 1.86
C SER A 22 -5.71 8.93 1.97
N HIS A 23 -4.60 8.49 1.33
CA HIS A 23 -3.39 9.29 1.26
C HIS A 23 -3.60 10.58 0.47
N PHE A 24 -4.59 10.60 -0.43
CA PHE A 24 -4.90 11.79 -1.23
C PHE A 24 -5.95 12.68 -0.56
N THR A 25 -6.89 12.08 0.17
CA THR A 25 -7.96 12.84 0.83
C THR A 25 -7.54 13.37 2.20
N SER A 26 -6.69 12.63 2.90
CA SER A 26 -6.25 12.97 4.25
C SER A 26 -4.76 12.69 4.42
N PRO A 27 -3.91 13.33 3.60
CA PRO A 27 -2.47 13.03 3.63
C PRO A 27 -1.81 13.32 4.98
N GLN A 28 -2.35 14.25 5.74
CA GLN A 28 -1.81 14.60 7.04
C GLN A 28 -1.82 13.43 8.03
N LEU A 29 -2.71 12.45 7.84
CA LEU A 29 -2.76 11.27 8.70
C LEU A 29 -1.53 10.38 8.51
N PHE A 30 -0.86 10.50 7.37
CA PHE A 30 0.28 9.64 7.02
C PHE A 30 1.62 10.36 7.12
N ASP A 31 1.61 11.68 7.35
CA ASP A 31 2.85 12.46 7.36
C ASP A 31 3.85 11.97 8.40
N GLY A 32 3.38 11.70 9.62
CA GLY A 32 4.27 11.29 10.72
C GLY A 32 4.97 9.98 10.44
N ILE A 33 4.20 8.95 10.04
CA ILE A 33 4.77 7.63 9.78
C ILE A 33 5.63 7.65 8.53
N THR A 34 5.22 8.41 7.51
CA THR A 34 5.99 8.52 6.26
C THR A 34 7.31 9.24 6.53
N LYS A 35 7.30 10.29 7.34
CA LYS A 35 8.49 11.07 7.65
C LYS A 35 9.56 10.23 8.34
N SER A 36 9.16 9.25 9.15
CA SER A 36 10.13 8.40 9.85
C SER A 36 10.98 7.58 8.89
N ALA A 37 10.46 7.23 7.72
CA ALA A 37 11.18 6.48 6.69
C ALA A 37 11.66 7.37 5.54
N PHE A 38 10.98 8.51 5.30
CA PHE A 38 11.25 9.41 4.18
C PHE A 38 11.25 10.86 4.69
N PRO A 39 12.32 11.29 5.38
CA PRO A 39 12.33 12.62 5.99
C PRO A 39 12.40 13.76 4.98
N ARG A 40 12.77 13.49 3.74
CA ARG A 40 12.80 14.50 2.67
C ARG A 40 11.61 14.29 1.73
N ASN A 41 10.98 15.38 1.35
CA ASN A 41 9.83 15.36 0.44
C ASN A 41 8.73 14.44 0.96
N THR A 42 8.46 14.49 2.25
CA THR A 42 7.54 13.58 2.92
C THR A 42 6.15 13.57 2.28
N ARG A 43 5.57 14.76 2.01
CA ARG A 43 4.23 14.85 1.44
C ARG A 43 4.18 14.23 0.04
N GLN A 44 5.23 14.42 -0.77
CA GLN A 44 5.32 13.80 -2.08
C GLN A 44 5.32 12.28 -1.96
N ARG A 45 6.06 11.75 -0.97
CA ARG A 45 6.09 10.30 -0.71
C ARG A 45 4.74 9.78 -0.26
N VAL A 46 3.99 10.55 0.54
CA VAL A 46 2.64 10.16 0.93
C VAL A 46 1.78 9.91 -0.32
N TYR A 47 1.82 10.82 -1.28
CA TYR A 47 1.05 10.68 -2.52
C TYR A 47 1.52 9.51 -3.38
N ILE A 48 2.84 9.32 -3.50
CA ILE A 48 3.39 8.19 -4.27
C ILE A 48 2.96 6.88 -3.63
N HIS A 49 3.10 6.76 -2.32
CA HIS A 49 2.71 5.53 -1.61
C HIS A 49 1.21 5.30 -1.70
N GLY A 50 0.42 6.37 -1.63
CA GLY A 50 -1.02 6.26 -1.82
C GLY A 50 -1.39 5.68 -3.16
N GLY A 51 -0.74 6.14 -4.23
CA GLY A 51 -0.95 5.61 -5.57
C GLY A 51 -0.55 4.14 -5.69
N VAL A 52 0.62 3.79 -5.14
CA VAL A 52 1.12 2.42 -5.15
C VAL A 52 0.17 1.50 -4.38
N GLU A 53 -0.26 1.91 -3.19
CA GLU A 53 -1.15 1.09 -2.36
C GLU A 53 -2.53 0.94 -3.00
N THR A 54 -3.03 1.98 -3.64
CA THR A 54 -4.29 1.89 -4.38
C THR A 54 -4.18 0.85 -5.49
N ALA A 55 -3.11 0.93 -6.28
CA ALA A 55 -2.90 -0.01 -7.38
C ALA A 55 -2.73 -1.44 -6.87
N LEU A 56 -1.93 -1.64 -5.82
CA LEU A 56 -1.72 -2.97 -5.24
C LEU A 56 -3.02 -3.53 -4.67
N GLY A 57 -3.78 -2.69 -3.97
CA GLY A 57 -5.06 -3.12 -3.40
C GLY A 57 -6.04 -3.56 -4.46
N LEU A 58 -6.16 -2.79 -5.53
CA LEU A 58 -7.03 -3.15 -6.66
C LEU A 58 -6.55 -4.43 -7.33
N GLY A 59 -5.21 -4.57 -7.50
CA GLY A 59 -4.64 -5.79 -8.07
C GLY A 59 -4.92 -7.02 -7.23
N LEU A 60 -4.84 -6.90 -5.90
CA LEU A 60 -5.13 -7.99 -4.99
C LEU A 60 -6.61 -8.36 -4.99
N SER A 61 -7.50 -7.40 -5.27
CA SER A 61 -8.94 -7.63 -5.24
C SER A 61 -9.42 -8.48 -6.43
N ALA A 62 -8.66 -8.51 -7.53
CA ALA A 62 -9.02 -9.23 -8.73
C ALA A 62 -8.22 -10.53 -8.82
N ARG A 63 -8.90 -11.64 -9.05
CA ARG A 63 -8.29 -12.97 -9.10
C ARG A 63 -7.14 -13.04 -10.12
N GLN A 64 -7.33 -12.43 -11.28
CA GLN A 64 -6.40 -12.53 -12.41
C GLN A 64 -5.08 -11.77 -12.14
N THR A 65 -5.14 -10.67 -11.40
CA THR A 65 -3.97 -9.84 -11.10
C THR A 65 -3.38 -10.11 -9.73
N ARG A 66 -4.05 -10.92 -8.92
CA ARG A 66 -3.65 -11.17 -7.53
C ARG A 66 -2.23 -11.70 -7.38
N PRO A 67 -1.77 -12.71 -8.17
CA PRO A 67 -0.40 -13.19 -8.00
C PRO A 67 0.64 -12.11 -8.24
N LEU A 68 0.46 -11.30 -9.29
CA LEU A 68 1.38 -10.21 -9.58
C LEU A 68 1.33 -9.14 -8.49
N ALA A 69 0.13 -8.79 -8.02
CA ALA A 69 -0.03 -7.82 -6.96
C ALA A 69 0.56 -8.31 -5.64
N ALA A 70 0.49 -9.62 -5.36
CA ALA A 70 1.09 -10.19 -4.16
C ALA A 70 2.61 -10.02 -4.19
N VAL A 71 3.24 -10.29 -5.33
CA VAL A 71 4.69 -10.08 -5.50
C VAL A 71 5.01 -8.59 -5.32
N GLY A 72 4.24 -7.72 -5.95
CA GLY A 72 4.41 -6.27 -5.81
C GLY A 72 4.27 -5.79 -4.37
N THR A 73 3.32 -6.35 -3.63
CA THR A 73 3.10 -6.01 -2.23
C THR A 73 4.32 -6.40 -1.38
N ILE A 74 4.87 -7.59 -1.60
CA ILE A 74 6.07 -8.03 -0.88
C ILE A 74 7.24 -7.07 -1.16
N GLY A 75 7.44 -6.70 -2.42
CA GLY A 75 8.49 -5.75 -2.80
C GLY A 75 8.27 -4.38 -2.17
N TYR A 76 7.03 -3.91 -2.16
CA TYR A 76 6.68 -2.63 -1.57
C TYR A 76 6.94 -2.61 -0.06
N LEU A 77 6.55 -3.68 0.66
CA LEU A 77 6.79 -3.77 2.09
C LEU A 77 8.28 -3.82 2.40
N ALA A 78 9.07 -4.53 1.58
CA ALA A 78 10.52 -4.56 1.74
C ALA A 78 11.13 -3.18 1.54
N TYR A 79 10.64 -2.44 0.55
CA TYR A 79 11.07 -1.07 0.28
C TYR A 79 10.77 -0.16 1.48
N LEU A 80 9.55 -0.22 2.02
CA LEU A 80 9.17 0.59 3.19
C LEU A 80 10.03 0.24 4.40
N ALA A 81 10.18 -1.05 4.69
CA ALA A 81 10.96 -1.51 5.85
C ALA A 81 12.42 -1.12 5.72
N GLY A 82 12.99 -1.24 4.52
CA GLY A 82 14.38 -0.87 4.27
C GLY A 82 14.63 0.61 4.49
N ASN A 83 13.70 1.46 4.02
CA ASN A 83 13.84 2.90 4.21
C ASN A 83 13.65 3.29 5.68
N ALA A 84 12.71 2.67 6.38
CA ALA A 84 12.51 2.93 7.80
C ALA A 84 13.78 2.55 8.60
N ALA A 85 14.38 1.40 8.27
CA ALA A 85 15.60 0.95 8.94
C ALA A 85 16.77 1.90 8.71
N ARG A 86 16.88 2.44 7.47
CA ARG A 86 17.97 3.35 7.13
C ARG A 86 17.84 4.71 7.81
N ASN A 87 16.64 5.13 8.15
CA ASN A 87 16.36 6.47 8.64
C ASN A 87 16.01 6.52 10.13
N ARG A 88 16.19 5.41 10.85
CA ARG A 88 15.95 5.42 12.29
C ARG A 88 17.19 5.81 13.08
#